data_941afeb5fefecb6fd5ecede4c70498c4
#
_entry.id   941afeb5fefecb6fd5ecede4c70498c4
#
_cell.length_a   1.000
_cell.length_b   1.000
_cell.length_c   1.000
_cell.angle_alpha   90.00
_cell.angle_beta   90.00
_cell.angle_gamma   90.00
#
_symmetry.space_group_name_H-M   'P 1'
#
loop_
_entity.id
_entity.type
_entity.pdbx_description
1 polymer ?
#
loop_
_entity_poly.entity_id
_entity_poly.type
_entity_poly.pdbx_seq_one_letter_code
_entity_poly.pdbx_strand_id
1 'polypeptide(L)'
;MNSLLITLIFTSFAINQDAMAQSRLLDGVKRNPDEAKSICKSFRNLNKQNISAGSPKSIQKISIQKNISEVDAEILSMYVRGLYCPETF
;
A
#
# COMPACT_ATOMS: atom_id res chain seq x y z
N MET A 1 16.36 9.55 -35.53
CA MET A 1 16.78 8.23 -34.98
C MET A 1 17.07 8.28 -33.50
N ASN A 2 17.79 9.29 -33.01
CA ASN A 2 18.12 9.37 -31.58
C ASN A 2 16.91 9.56 -30.66
N SER A 3 15.84 10.22 -31.15
CA SER A 3 14.62 10.45 -30.36
C SER A 3 13.87 9.18 -30.02
N LEU A 4 13.89 8.16 -30.89
CA LEU A 4 13.23 6.87 -30.63
C LEU A 4 13.91 6.08 -29.50
N LEU A 5 15.25 6.11 -29.46
CA LEU A 5 16.01 5.46 -28.39
C LEU A 5 15.75 6.11 -27.02
N ILE A 6 15.66 7.44 -26.97
CA ILE A 6 15.38 8.19 -25.76
C ILE A 6 14.00 7.82 -25.21
N THR A 7 12.99 7.71 -26.08
CA THR A 7 11.63 7.35 -25.67
C THR A 7 11.58 5.96 -25.04
N LEU A 8 12.29 4.98 -25.60
CA LEU A 8 12.36 3.64 -25.03
C LEU A 8 13.00 3.61 -23.64
N ILE A 9 14.04 4.41 -23.42
CA ILE A 9 14.73 4.52 -22.13
C ILE A 9 13.77 5.08 -21.07
N PHE A 10 13.00 6.11 -21.39
CA PHE A 10 12.02 6.69 -20.47
C PHE A 10 10.94 5.69 -20.05
N THR A 11 10.43 4.88 -20.99
CA THR A 11 9.42 3.87 -20.70
C THR A 11 9.94 2.82 -19.72
N SER A 12 11.16 2.32 -19.93
CA SER A 12 11.79 1.34 -19.03
C SER A 12 12.00 1.90 -17.63
N PHE A 13 12.37 3.17 -17.52
CA PHE A 13 12.61 3.84 -16.25
C PHE A 13 11.33 3.97 -15.42
N ALA A 14 10.19 4.30 -16.04
CA ALA A 14 8.90 4.41 -15.39
C ALA A 14 8.46 3.07 -14.75
N ILE A 15 8.64 1.95 -15.44
CA ILE A 15 8.32 0.61 -14.93
C ILE A 15 9.16 0.30 -13.69
N ASN A 16 10.45 0.64 -13.69
CA ASN A 16 11.33 0.41 -12.55
C ASN A 16 10.93 1.21 -11.31
N GLN A 17 10.42 2.44 -11.49
CA GLN A 17 9.97 3.28 -10.38
C GLN A 17 8.77 2.67 -9.66
N ASP A 18 7.79 2.11 -10.38
CA ASP A 18 6.62 1.48 -9.79
C ASP A 18 7.01 0.24 -8.96
N ALA A 19 7.90 -0.60 -9.47
CA ALA A 19 8.40 -1.77 -8.76
C ALA A 19 9.13 -1.37 -7.47
N MET A 20 9.92 -0.31 -7.50
CA MET A 20 10.63 0.20 -6.33
C MET A 20 9.69 0.76 -5.27
N ALA A 21 8.61 1.43 -5.66
CA ALA A 21 7.61 1.96 -4.74
C ALA A 21 6.91 0.83 -3.98
N GLN A 22 6.51 -0.24 -4.66
CA GLN A 22 5.90 -1.42 -4.03
C GLN A 22 6.85 -2.10 -3.05
N SER A 23 8.12 -2.25 -3.42
CA SER A 23 9.14 -2.83 -2.55
C SER A 23 9.33 -2.01 -1.27
N ARG A 24 9.30 -0.70 -1.37
CA ARG A 24 9.42 0.19 -0.19
C ARG A 24 8.24 0.02 0.77
N LEU A 25 7.03 -0.13 0.24
CA LEU A 25 5.85 -0.34 1.08
C LEU A 25 5.97 -1.64 1.87
N LEU A 26 6.35 -2.72 1.23
CA LEU A 26 6.56 -4.01 1.89
C LEU A 26 7.69 -3.95 2.92
N ASP A 27 8.81 -3.34 2.58
CA ASP A 27 9.93 -3.17 3.50
C ASP A 27 9.52 -2.35 4.72
N GLY A 28 8.75 -1.30 4.54
CA GLY A 28 8.23 -0.48 5.63
C GLY A 28 7.37 -1.28 6.60
N VAL A 29 6.50 -2.15 6.08
CA VAL A 29 5.67 -3.02 6.90
C VAL A 29 6.52 -3.98 7.72
N LYS A 30 7.53 -4.58 7.12
CA LYS A 30 8.43 -5.53 7.80
C LYS A 30 9.30 -4.88 8.86
N ARG A 31 9.76 -3.64 8.61
CA ARG A 31 10.63 -2.91 9.54
C ARG A 31 9.89 -2.29 10.70
N ASN A 32 8.60 -2.08 10.57
CA ASN A 32 7.80 -1.35 11.54
C ASN A 32 6.58 -2.16 11.99
N PRO A 33 6.81 -3.29 12.69
CA PRO A 33 5.72 -4.20 13.07
C PRO A 33 4.70 -3.54 14.01
N ASP A 34 5.12 -2.62 14.87
CA ASP A 34 4.20 -1.93 15.78
C ASP A 34 3.21 -1.05 15.03
N GLU A 35 3.65 -0.38 13.98
CA GLU A 35 2.78 0.39 13.10
C GLU A 35 1.80 -0.52 12.37
N ALA A 36 2.27 -1.64 11.84
CA ALA A 36 1.42 -2.61 11.17
C ALA A 36 0.34 -3.16 12.11
N LYS A 37 0.71 -3.48 13.35
CA LYS A 37 -0.24 -3.94 14.37
C LYS A 37 -1.26 -2.87 14.73
N SER A 38 -0.86 -1.60 14.76
CA SER A 38 -1.76 -0.48 14.98
C SER A 38 -2.77 -0.34 13.84
N ILE A 39 -2.33 -0.50 12.60
CA ILE A 39 -3.22 -0.51 11.43
C ILE A 39 -4.20 -1.69 11.53
N CYS A 40 -3.74 -2.86 11.91
CA CYS A 40 -4.60 -4.03 12.12
C CYS A 40 -5.67 -3.77 13.18
N LYS A 41 -5.31 -3.10 14.26
CA LYS A 41 -6.27 -2.72 15.30
C LYS A 41 -7.37 -1.82 14.73
N SER A 42 -7.01 -0.86 13.88
CA SER A 42 -7.97 -0.01 13.18
C SER A 42 -8.90 -0.83 12.29
N PHE A 43 -8.35 -1.79 11.54
CA PHE A 43 -9.14 -2.67 10.68
C PHE A 43 -10.14 -3.51 11.48
N ARG A 44 -9.73 -4.06 12.62
CA ARG A 44 -10.63 -4.82 13.48
C ARG A 44 -11.75 -3.95 14.04
N ASN A 45 -11.45 -2.71 14.40
CA ASN A 45 -12.46 -1.76 14.85
C ASN A 45 -13.48 -1.44 13.74
N LEU A 46 -13.03 -1.26 12.51
CA LEU A 46 -13.91 -1.06 11.37
C LEU A 46 -14.80 -2.28 11.13
N ASN A 47 -14.25 -3.48 11.21
CA ASN A 47 -15.00 -4.71 11.05
C ASN A 47 -16.11 -4.85 12.09
N LYS A 48 -15.88 -4.42 13.32
CA LYS A 48 -16.89 -4.39 14.38
C LYS A 48 -18.06 -3.46 14.05
N GLN A 49 -17.82 -2.46 13.21
CA GLN A 49 -18.84 -1.51 12.74
C GLN A 49 -19.43 -1.95 11.39
N ASN A 50 -19.18 -3.17 10.95
CA ASN A 50 -19.58 -3.71 9.65
C ASN A 50 -18.99 -2.96 8.47
N ILE A 51 -17.80 -2.37 8.65
CA ILE A 51 -17.03 -1.71 7.60
C ILE A 51 -15.86 -2.60 7.24
N SER A 52 -15.74 -2.97 5.95
CA SER A 52 -14.64 -3.79 5.47
C SER A 52 -13.32 -3.01 5.54
N ALA A 53 -12.25 -3.67 5.96
CA ALA A 53 -10.90 -3.11 5.94
C ALA A 53 -10.43 -2.77 4.52
N GLY A 54 -10.94 -3.48 3.51
CA GLY A 54 -10.64 -3.20 2.11
C GLY A 54 -11.59 -2.22 1.45
N SER A 55 -12.52 -1.60 2.18
CA SER A 55 -13.48 -0.65 1.61
C SER A 55 -12.79 0.64 1.15
N PRO A 56 -13.38 1.37 0.19
CA PRO A 56 -12.83 2.66 -0.23
C PRO A 56 -12.65 3.63 0.93
N LYS A 57 -13.56 3.63 1.89
CA LYS A 57 -13.47 4.48 3.08
C LYS A 57 -12.24 4.15 3.92
N SER A 58 -11.96 2.88 4.15
CA SER A 58 -10.78 2.43 4.90
C SER A 58 -9.48 2.78 4.19
N ILE A 59 -9.42 2.54 2.89
CA ILE A 59 -8.25 2.84 2.06
C ILE A 59 -7.98 4.34 2.02
N GLN A 60 -9.01 5.16 1.86
CA GLN A 60 -8.87 6.61 1.88
C GLN A 60 -8.31 7.11 3.20
N LYS A 61 -8.76 6.55 4.31
CA LYS A 61 -8.26 6.91 5.64
C LYS A 61 -6.75 6.64 5.76
N ILE A 62 -6.29 5.49 5.29
CA ILE A 62 -4.85 5.17 5.28
C ILE A 62 -4.08 6.13 4.37
N SER A 63 -4.60 6.40 3.19
CA SER A 63 -4.01 7.33 2.24
C SER A 63 -3.76 8.70 2.88
N ILE A 64 -4.73 9.22 3.59
CA ILE A 64 -4.64 10.51 4.26
C ILE A 64 -3.65 10.45 5.43
N GLN A 65 -3.75 9.45 6.28
CA GLN A 65 -2.89 9.30 7.46
C GLN A 65 -1.41 9.14 7.09
N LYS A 66 -1.14 8.43 6.02
CA LYS A 66 0.24 8.15 5.57
C LYS A 66 0.76 9.11 4.53
N ASN A 67 -0.10 10.00 4.01
CA ASN A 67 0.24 10.91 2.92
C ASN A 67 0.78 10.14 1.70
N ILE A 68 0.05 9.13 1.29
CA ILE A 68 0.35 8.30 0.12
C ILE A 68 -0.87 8.24 -0.80
N SER A 69 -0.69 7.78 -2.03
CA SER A 69 -1.80 7.61 -2.96
C SER A 69 -2.78 6.52 -2.47
N GLU A 70 -4.00 6.55 -2.97
CA GLU A 70 -4.97 5.51 -2.64
C GLU A 70 -4.53 4.13 -3.15
N VAL A 71 -3.86 4.08 -4.30
CA VAL A 71 -3.29 2.83 -4.83
C VAL A 71 -2.24 2.28 -3.87
N ASP A 72 -1.32 3.11 -3.41
CA ASP A 72 -0.29 2.71 -2.45
C ASP A 72 -0.91 2.32 -1.11
N ALA A 73 -1.96 3.01 -0.67
CA ALA A 73 -2.69 2.68 0.54
C ALA A 73 -3.35 1.30 0.44
N GLU A 74 -3.92 0.97 -0.72
CA GLU A 74 -4.50 -0.35 -0.96
C GLU A 74 -3.44 -1.44 -0.90
N ILE A 75 -2.30 -1.23 -1.54
CA ILE A 75 -1.17 -2.17 -1.51
C ILE A 75 -0.66 -2.35 -0.08
N LEU A 76 -0.47 -1.26 0.64
CA LEU A 76 -0.04 -1.29 2.03
C LEU A 76 -1.03 -2.07 2.90
N SER A 77 -2.32 -1.85 2.71
CA SER A 77 -3.39 -2.56 3.40
C SER A 77 -3.28 -4.07 3.18
N MET A 78 -3.05 -4.50 1.95
CA MET A 78 -2.89 -5.92 1.62
C MET A 78 -1.69 -6.54 2.34
N TYR A 79 -0.55 -5.85 2.37
CA TYR A 79 0.63 -6.34 3.06
C TYR A 79 0.42 -6.45 4.57
N VAL A 80 -0.15 -5.43 5.18
CA VAL A 80 -0.43 -5.43 6.63
C VAL A 80 -1.41 -6.56 6.98
N ARG A 81 -2.49 -6.68 6.23
CA ARG A 81 -3.52 -7.69 6.50
C ARG A 81 -2.98 -9.09 6.29
N GLY A 82 -2.23 -9.32 5.21
CA GLY A 82 -1.66 -10.63 4.90
C GLY A 82 -0.62 -11.09 5.92
N LEU A 83 0.18 -10.18 6.45
CA LEU A 83 1.27 -10.50 7.36
C LEU A 83 0.84 -10.52 8.83
N TYR A 84 -0.09 -9.66 9.25
CA TYR A 84 -0.38 -9.44 10.67
C TYR A 84 -1.83 -9.66 11.09
N CYS A 85 -2.78 -9.55 10.18
CA CYS A 85 -4.21 -9.71 10.50
C CYS A 85 -5.02 -10.27 9.32
N PRO A 86 -4.71 -11.51 8.89
CA PRO A 86 -5.39 -12.11 7.74
C PRO A 86 -6.89 -12.28 7.96
N GLU A 87 -7.35 -12.33 9.19
CA GLU A 87 -8.77 -12.41 9.53
C GLU A 87 -9.56 -11.17 9.13
N THR A 88 -8.89 -10.07 8.76
CA THR A 88 -9.57 -8.84 8.33
C THR A 88 -9.91 -8.82 6.83
N PHE A 89 -9.52 -9.80 6.08
CA PHE A 89 -9.89 -9.93 4.67
C PHE A 89 -11.37 -10.25 4.49
#